data_c1e8edd9061a78e396f18430e1cc37a0
#
_entry.id   c1e8edd9061a78e396f18430e1cc37a0
#
_cell.length_a   1.000
_cell.length_b   1.000
_cell.length_c   1.000
_cell.angle_alpha   90.00
_cell.angle_beta   90.00
_cell.angle_gamma   90.00
#
_symmetry.space_group_name_H-M   'P 1'
#
loop_
_entity.id
_entity.type
_entity.pdbx_description
1 polymer ?
#
loop_
_entity_poly.entity_id
_entity_poly.type
_entity_poly.pdbx_seq_one_letter_code
_entity_poly.pdbx_strand_id
1 'polypeptide(L)'
;MALAASAARPRTARPARDLCLAPGRTIDAPVVEGGRYGRMFPDLAAATFDGDRLLALGMAGGICDGGQCDADSQVEAGQPFFGQYVAHDITADRSPLRAHADINVLRNVRSPRANLEGLYGGGPVGSPYLFDQADSPKLLTGVNGDLPRNQQGIALIGDPRNDVHAFMTGLQLAFIRAHNQLVPAAT
;
A
#
# COMPACT_ATOMS: atom_id res chain seq x y z
N MET A 1 -28.04 23.05 -37.86
CA MET A 1 -26.75 22.42 -37.50
C MET A 1 -27.03 21.26 -36.56
N ALA A 2 -26.98 20.03 -37.07
CA ALA A 2 -27.29 18.84 -36.29
C ALA A 2 -26.03 18.40 -35.54
N LEU A 3 -26.11 18.28 -34.23
CA LEU A 3 -25.07 17.68 -33.39
C LEU A 3 -25.01 16.19 -33.67
N ALA A 4 -23.89 15.73 -34.23
CA ALA A 4 -23.61 14.34 -34.44
C ALA A 4 -23.49 13.65 -33.06
N ALA A 5 -24.40 12.72 -32.79
CA ALA A 5 -24.30 11.84 -31.64
C ALA A 5 -23.07 10.94 -31.79
N SER A 6 -22.11 11.07 -30.89
CA SER A 6 -20.97 10.17 -30.77
C SER A 6 -21.47 8.77 -30.47
N ALA A 7 -21.33 7.85 -31.41
CA ALA A 7 -21.65 6.46 -31.21
C ALA A 7 -20.71 5.88 -30.14
N ALA A 8 -21.28 5.50 -29.00
CA ALA A 8 -20.57 4.78 -27.97
C ALA A 8 -19.99 3.48 -28.57
N ARG A 9 -18.68 3.30 -28.47
CA ARG A 9 -18.02 2.04 -28.85
C ARG A 9 -18.68 0.89 -28.07
N PRO A 10 -18.99 -0.23 -28.73
CA PRO A 10 -19.50 -1.39 -28.01
C PRO A 10 -18.45 -1.80 -26.97
N ARG A 11 -18.88 -1.82 -25.72
CA ARG A 11 -18.08 -2.40 -24.63
C ARG A 11 -17.91 -3.87 -24.97
N THR A 12 -16.76 -4.25 -25.50
CA THR A 12 -16.37 -5.66 -25.58
C THR A 12 -16.56 -6.25 -24.19
N ALA A 13 -17.35 -7.31 -24.08
CA ALA A 13 -17.59 -7.99 -22.84
C ALA A 13 -16.21 -8.29 -22.23
N ARG A 14 -15.90 -7.67 -21.09
CA ARG A 14 -14.71 -8.02 -20.33
C ARG A 14 -14.84 -9.49 -20.00
N PRO A 15 -13.78 -10.31 -20.21
CA PRO A 15 -13.82 -11.66 -19.72
C PRO A 15 -14.21 -11.60 -18.25
N ALA A 16 -15.24 -12.33 -17.93
CA ALA A 16 -15.89 -12.24 -16.64
C ALA A 16 -14.84 -12.32 -15.53
N ARG A 17 -15.04 -11.54 -14.50
CA ARG A 17 -14.35 -11.66 -13.21
C ARG A 17 -14.75 -12.98 -12.52
N ASP A 18 -15.01 -14.01 -13.28
CA ASP A 18 -15.50 -15.32 -12.86
C ASP A 18 -14.50 -16.11 -12.02
N LEU A 19 -13.27 -15.63 -11.93
CA LEU A 19 -12.23 -16.27 -11.11
C LEU A 19 -12.55 -16.28 -9.60
N CYS A 20 -13.41 -15.39 -9.15
CA CYS A 20 -13.77 -15.32 -7.72
C CYS A 20 -15.13 -15.93 -7.39
N LEU A 21 -15.95 -16.28 -8.40
CA LEU A 21 -17.35 -16.62 -8.19
C LEU A 21 -17.83 -17.90 -8.90
N ALA A 22 -16.96 -18.64 -9.60
CA ALA A 22 -17.35 -19.90 -10.23
C ALA A 22 -17.44 -21.01 -9.17
N PRO A 23 -18.62 -21.56 -8.87
CA PRO A 23 -18.74 -22.71 -7.99
C PRO A 23 -17.97 -23.88 -8.60
N GLY A 24 -17.00 -24.44 -7.86
CA GLY A 24 -16.26 -25.64 -8.25
C GLY A 24 -14.90 -25.43 -8.91
N ARG A 25 -14.41 -24.22 -9.08
CA ARG A 25 -13.00 -24.00 -9.39
C ARG A 25 -12.23 -23.80 -8.09
N THR A 26 -11.54 -24.83 -7.67
CA THR A 26 -10.39 -24.69 -6.78
C THR A 26 -9.34 -23.88 -7.53
N ILE A 27 -9.09 -22.66 -7.09
CA ILE A 27 -7.92 -21.92 -7.51
C ILE A 27 -6.76 -22.63 -6.82
N ASP A 28 -6.02 -23.45 -7.55
CA ASP A 28 -4.68 -23.90 -7.15
C ASP A 28 -3.64 -22.76 -7.27
N ALA A 29 -4.06 -21.55 -6.97
CA ALA A 29 -3.12 -20.56 -6.57
C ALA A 29 -2.58 -21.02 -5.22
N PRO A 30 -1.24 -21.11 -5.03
CA PRO A 30 -0.73 -21.33 -3.69
C PRO A 30 -1.40 -20.26 -2.82
N VAL A 31 -2.26 -20.69 -1.91
CA VAL A 31 -2.73 -19.85 -0.83
C VAL A 31 -1.44 -19.47 -0.14
N VAL A 32 -0.91 -18.29 -0.48
CA VAL A 32 0.10 -17.68 0.35
C VAL A 32 -0.64 -17.50 1.66
N GLU A 33 -0.42 -18.44 2.58
CA GLU A 33 -0.97 -18.33 3.91
C GLU A 33 -0.49 -16.97 4.39
N GLY A 34 -1.42 -16.01 4.45
CA GLY A 34 -1.11 -14.69 4.92
C GLY A 34 -0.41 -14.89 6.25
N GLY A 35 0.85 -14.46 6.35
CA GLY A 35 1.69 -14.74 7.49
C GLY A 35 0.93 -14.34 8.75
N ARG A 36 0.99 -15.16 9.78
CA ARG A 36 0.48 -14.77 11.08
C ARG A 36 1.49 -13.82 11.70
N TYR A 37 1.02 -12.74 12.28
CA TYR A 37 1.84 -12.00 13.21
C TYR A 37 2.11 -12.86 14.43
N GLY A 38 3.30 -12.74 14.98
CA GLY A 38 3.71 -13.51 16.14
C GLY A 38 4.79 -12.78 16.92
N ARG A 39 5.16 -13.34 18.05
CA ARG A 39 6.29 -12.86 18.83
C ARG A 39 7.57 -13.42 18.26
N MET A 40 8.61 -12.59 18.14
CA MET A 40 9.94 -13.03 17.72
C MET A 40 10.53 -14.04 18.70
N PHE A 41 10.21 -13.91 19.99
CA PHE A 41 10.63 -14.80 21.05
C PHE A 41 9.39 -15.28 21.81
N PRO A 42 8.66 -16.29 21.31
CA PRO A 42 7.37 -16.70 21.88
C PRO A 42 7.49 -17.27 23.30
N ASP A 43 8.62 -17.86 23.63
CA ASP A 43 8.86 -18.51 24.93
C ASP A 43 9.32 -17.53 26.03
N LEU A 44 9.63 -16.29 25.67
CA LEU A 44 9.96 -15.27 26.65
C LEU A 44 8.69 -14.65 27.26
N ALA A 45 8.72 -14.47 28.56
CA ALA A 45 7.69 -13.72 29.25
C ALA A 45 7.57 -12.31 28.64
N ALA A 46 6.34 -11.80 28.54
CA ALA A 46 6.14 -10.43 28.10
C ALA A 46 6.81 -9.46 29.08
N ALA A 47 7.55 -8.49 28.54
CA ALA A 47 8.09 -7.41 29.35
C ALA A 47 6.93 -6.57 29.90
N THR A 48 6.99 -6.28 31.18
CA THR A 48 6.04 -5.40 31.87
C THR A 48 6.74 -4.10 32.23
N PHE A 49 6.10 -3.00 31.96
CA PHE A 49 6.63 -1.67 32.24
C PHE A 49 5.64 -0.91 33.11
N ASP A 50 6.18 -0.07 33.98
CA ASP A 50 5.40 0.88 34.76
C ASP A 50 4.79 1.93 33.80
N GLY A 51 3.46 2.11 33.90
CA GLY A 51 2.72 3.01 32.99
C GLY A 51 3.14 4.48 33.13
N ASP A 52 3.43 4.93 34.35
CA ASP A 52 3.85 6.31 34.59
C ASP A 52 5.24 6.58 34.01
N ARG A 53 6.12 5.59 34.05
CA ARG A 53 7.44 5.68 33.39
C ARG A 53 7.32 5.73 31.88
N LEU A 54 6.40 4.96 31.27
CA LEU A 54 6.15 5.03 29.85
C LEU A 54 5.59 6.40 29.43
N LEU A 55 4.65 6.92 30.21
CA LEU A 55 4.11 8.27 30.00
C LEU A 55 5.21 9.34 30.09
N ALA A 56 6.09 9.24 31.08
CA ALA A 56 7.18 10.18 31.27
C ALA A 56 8.15 10.26 30.08
N LEU A 57 8.29 9.18 29.28
CA LEU A 57 9.14 9.20 28.08
C LEU A 57 8.61 10.18 27.01
N GLY A 58 7.29 10.32 26.90
CA GLY A 58 6.65 11.18 25.90
C GLY A 58 6.22 12.55 26.41
N MET A 59 6.37 12.83 27.71
CA MET A 59 6.05 14.14 28.29
C MET A 59 7.13 15.18 27.95
N ALA A 60 6.79 16.45 28.12
CA ALA A 60 7.75 17.56 27.94
C ALA A 60 9.02 17.32 28.77
N GLY A 61 10.18 17.34 28.15
CA GLY A 61 11.48 17.00 28.73
C GLY A 61 11.79 15.51 28.81
N GLY A 62 10.89 14.63 28.35
CA GLY A 62 11.13 13.19 28.22
C GLY A 62 12.03 12.87 27.02
N ILE A 63 12.61 11.65 27.02
CA ILE A 63 13.55 11.22 25.96
C ILE A 63 12.91 11.20 24.55
N CYS A 64 11.59 11.06 24.46
CA CYS A 64 10.84 11.08 23.21
C CYS A 64 10.30 12.50 22.87
N ASP A 65 10.60 13.50 23.70
CA ASP A 65 10.27 14.89 23.39
C ASP A 65 11.27 15.46 22.38
N GLY A 66 10.83 15.62 21.12
CA GLY A 66 11.68 16.07 20.02
C GLY A 66 12.32 17.45 20.21
N GLY A 67 11.88 18.24 21.21
CA GLY A 67 12.48 19.52 21.53
C GLY A 67 13.86 19.43 22.23
N GLN A 68 14.29 18.23 22.58
CA GLN A 68 15.57 18.00 23.28
C GLN A 68 16.66 17.42 22.38
N CYS A 69 16.38 17.17 21.11
CA CYS A 69 17.36 16.61 20.17
C CYS A 69 18.08 17.73 19.41
N ASP A 70 19.26 18.13 19.93
CA ASP A 70 20.13 19.12 19.28
C ASP A 70 21.11 18.50 18.26
N ALA A 71 21.10 17.18 18.09
CA ALA A 71 22.00 16.47 17.19
C ALA A 71 21.24 15.86 16.02
N ASP A 72 21.65 16.22 14.81
CA ASP A 72 21.18 15.56 13.58
C ASP A 72 21.67 14.12 13.51
N SER A 73 20.81 13.25 13.00
CA SER A 73 21.17 11.86 12.71
C SER A 73 22.17 11.79 11.55
N GLN A 74 23.04 10.75 11.57
CA GLN A 74 23.86 10.39 10.42
C GLN A 74 23.04 9.72 9.30
N VAL A 75 21.77 9.40 9.58
CA VAL A 75 20.85 8.79 8.63
C VAL A 75 20.10 9.89 7.90
N GLU A 76 20.11 9.80 6.58
CA GLU A 76 19.39 10.74 5.73
C GLU A 76 17.88 10.74 6.05
N ALA A 77 17.26 11.93 6.11
CA ALA A 77 15.86 12.11 6.50
C ALA A 77 14.86 11.34 5.61
N GLY A 78 15.23 11.03 4.37
CA GLY A 78 14.41 10.23 3.45
C GLY A 78 14.36 8.73 3.79
N GLN A 79 15.36 8.21 4.49
CA GLN A 79 15.45 6.76 4.75
C GLN A 79 14.32 6.20 5.62
N PRO A 80 13.85 6.85 6.68
CA PRO A 80 12.69 6.40 7.42
C PRO A 80 11.43 6.28 6.56
N PHE A 81 11.21 7.20 5.63
CA PHE A 81 10.06 7.15 4.72
C PHE A 81 10.19 6.03 3.69
N PHE A 82 11.40 5.77 3.20
CA PHE A 82 11.64 4.60 2.36
C PHE A 82 11.40 3.30 3.14
N GLY A 83 11.85 3.23 4.39
CA GLY A 83 11.54 2.12 5.29
C GLY A 83 10.04 1.94 5.51
N GLN A 84 9.29 3.03 5.67
CA GLN A 84 7.83 3.02 5.74
C GLN A 84 7.20 2.44 4.46
N TYR A 85 7.70 2.85 3.29
CA TYR A 85 7.23 2.35 2.00
C TYR A 85 7.43 0.83 1.88
N VAL A 86 8.62 0.33 2.26
CA VAL A 86 8.92 -1.10 2.30
C VAL A 86 8.02 -1.83 3.29
N ALA A 87 7.80 -1.27 4.49
CA ALA A 87 6.92 -1.84 5.49
C ALA A 87 5.47 -1.98 4.98
N HIS A 88 4.98 -1.00 4.22
CA HIS A 88 3.66 -1.06 3.60
C HIS A 88 3.55 -2.16 2.53
N ASP A 89 4.64 -2.47 1.86
CA ASP A 89 4.66 -3.53 0.84
C ASP A 89 4.64 -4.93 1.47
N ILE A 90 5.36 -5.13 2.57
CA ILE A 90 5.53 -6.45 3.19
C ILE A 90 4.57 -6.74 4.34
N THR A 91 3.85 -5.74 4.85
CA THR A 91 2.91 -5.90 5.97
C THR A 91 1.62 -5.12 5.76
N ALA A 92 0.49 -5.74 6.06
CA ALA A 92 -0.77 -5.05 6.27
C ALA A 92 -1.67 -5.85 7.20
N ASP A 93 -2.18 -5.19 8.24
CA ASP A 93 -3.21 -5.74 9.10
C ASP A 93 -4.57 -5.11 8.75
N ARG A 94 -5.54 -5.95 8.50
CA ARG A 94 -6.95 -5.58 8.26
C ARG A 94 -7.87 -6.24 9.28
N SER A 95 -7.31 -6.73 10.38
CA SER A 95 -8.09 -7.35 11.45
C SER A 95 -9.01 -6.32 12.11
N PRO A 96 -10.22 -6.71 12.51
CA PRO A 96 -11.08 -5.83 13.30
C PRO A 96 -10.39 -5.40 14.60
N LEU A 97 -10.63 -4.17 15.06
CA LEU A 97 -10.02 -3.63 16.29
C LEU A 97 -10.20 -4.55 17.49
N ARG A 98 -11.33 -5.24 17.60
CA ARG A 98 -11.58 -6.23 18.67
C ARG A 98 -10.62 -7.42 18.69
N ALA A 99 -9.96 -7.69 17.57
CA ALA A 99 -9.00 -8.79 17.45
C ALA A 99 -7.58 -8.36 17.88
N HIS A 100 -7.31 -7.08 18.03
CA HIS A 100 -5.97 -6.57 18.34
C HIS A 100 -5.50 -6.91 19.78
N ALA A 101 -6.41 -7.37 20.63
CA ALA A 101 -6.04 -7.85 21.98
C ALA A 101 -5.29 -9.19 21.95
N ASP A 102 -5.42 -9.98 20.89
CA ASP A 102 -4.76 -11.28 20.74
C ASP A 102 -3.93 -11.32 19.44
N ILE A 103 -2.61 -11.24 19.59
CA ILE A 103 -1.67 -11.29 18.47
C ILE A 103 -1.79 -12.58 17.63
N ASN A 104 -2.26 -13.66 18.19
CA ASN A 104 -2.36 -14.95 17.49
C ASN A 104 -3.47 -14.97 16.43
N VAL A 105 -4.43 -14.04 16.51
CA VAL A 105 -5.50 -13.90 15.52
C VAL A 105 -5.19 -12.84 14.45
N LEU A 106 -4.16 -12.03 14.66
CA LEU A 106 -3.74 -11.02 13.69
C LEU A 106 -3.11 -11.68 12.46
N ARG A 107 -3.46 -11.20 11.29
CA ARG A 107 -2.96 -11.72 10.03
C ARG A 107 -2.36 -10.63 9.17
N ASN A 108 -1.20 -10.93 8.61
CA ASN A 108 -0.64 -10.12 7.55
C ASN A 108 -1.38 -10.47 6.24
N VAL A 109 -2.09 -9.51 5.65
CA VAL A 109 -2.79 -9.69 4.37
C VAL A 109 -1.91 -9.38 3.17
N ARG A 110 -0.66 -8.99 3.41
CA ARG A 110 0.37 -8.85 2.39
C ARG A 110 1.19 -10.13 2.25
N SER A 111 1.68 -10.39 1.06
CA SER A 111 2.80 -11.30 0.90
C SER A 111 4.01 -10.71 1.63
N PRO A 112 4.67 -11.42 2.56
CA PRO A 112 5.84 -10.89 3.27
C PRO A 112 7.08 -10.89 2.35
N ARG A 113 6.95 -10.26 1.20
CA ARG A 113 7.96 -10.12 0.15
C ARG A 113 7.90 -8.70 -0.40
N ALA A 114 9.04 -8.16 -0.79
CA ALA A 114 9.10 -6.89 -1.52
C ALA A 114 8.71 -7.13 -2.99
N ASN A 115 7.41 -7.29 -3.24
CA ASN A 115 6.83 -7.54 -4.58
C ASN A 115 6.11 -6.32 -5.16
N LEU A 116 6.16 -5.20 -4.45
CA LEU A 116 5.59 -3.91 -4.86
C LEU A 116 4.06 -3.95 -5.07
N GLU A 117 3.35 -4.72 -4.23
CA GLU A 117 1.88 -4.69 -4.25
C GLU A 117 1.33 -3.29 -3.98
N GLY A 118 2.03 -2.47 -3.18
CA GLY A 118 1.70 -1.07 -2.95
C GLY A 118 1.70 -0.23 -4.22
N LEU A 119 2.49 -0.62 -5.22
CA LEU A 119 2.59 0.03 -6.52
C LEU A 119 1.67 -0.61 -7.56
N TYR A 120 1.73 -1.93 -7.70
CA TYR A 120 1.08 -2.66 -8.80
C TYR A 120 -0.27 -3.29 -8.41
N GLY A 121 -0.62 -3.28 -7.13
CA GLY A 121 -1.79 -4.02 -6.66
C GLY A 121 -1.71 -5.50 -7.05
N GLY A 122 -2.79 -6.05 -7.57
CA GLY A 122 -2.85 -7.39 -8.16
C GLY A 122 -2.42 -7.45 -9.63
N GLY A 123 -1.66 -6.46 -10.10
CA GLY A 123 -1.26 -6.34 -11.50
C GLY A 123 -2.39 -5.89 -12.45
N PRO A 124 -2.13 -5.86 -13.78
CA PRO A 124 -3.09 -5.33 -14.75
C PRO A 124 -4.43 -6.08 -14.77
N VAL A 125 -4.42 -7.36 -14.40
CA VAL A 125 -5.63 -8.20 -14.35
C VAL A 125 -6.37 -8.01 -13.03
N GLY A 126 -5.66 -8.05 -11.90
CA GLY A 126 -6.26 -7.94 -10.56
C GLY A 126 -6.63 -6.51 -10.17
N SER A 127 -5.88 -5.54 -10.64
CA SER A 127 -6.06 -4.11 -10.33
C SER A 127 -6.01 -3.24 -11.58
N PRO A 128 -6.90 -3.47 -12.57
CA PRO A 128 -6.84 -2.77 -13.86
C PRO A 128 -7.01 -1.24 -13.76
N TYR A 129 -7.57 -0.76 -12.66
CA TYR A 129 -7.78 0.66 -12.38
C TYR A 129 -6.49 1.41 -12.03
N LEU A 130 -5.39 0.72 -11.81
CA LEU A 130 -4.06 1.31 -11.58
C LEU A 130 -3.30 1.56 -12.88
N PHE A 131 -3.75 0.98 -13.98
CA PHE A 131 -3.03 0.98 -15.26
C PHE A 131 -3.73 1.84 -16.30
N ASP A 132 -2.96 2.46 -17.16
CA ASP A 132 -3.46 3.18 -18.31
C ASP A 132 -4.07 2.20 -19.31
N GLN A 133 -5.35 2.36 -19.61
CA GLN A 133 -6.05 1.45 -20.51
C GLN A 133 -5.72 1.75 -21.99
N ALA A 134 -5.12 2.90 -22.28
CA ALA A 134 -4.71 3.29 -23.63
C ALA A 134 -3.23 2.95 -23.88
N ASP A 135 -2.39 2.93 -22.85
CA ASP A 135 -0.95 2.66 -22.93
C ASP A 135 -0.54 1.65 -21.82
N SER A 136 -1.19 0.51 -21.81
CA SER A 136 -0.77 -0.61 -20.96
C SER A 136 0.57 -1.17 -21.46
N PRO A 137 1.54 -1.41 -20.57
CA PRO A 137 1.42 -1.62 -19.13
C PRO A 137 1.74 -0.42 -18.23
N LYS A 138 1.69 0.81 -18.71
CA LYS A 138 1.96 1.98 -17.89
C LYS A 138 0.96 2.15 -16.76
N LEU A 139 1.44 2.68 -15.64
CA LEU A 139 0.60 3.05 -14.50
C LEU A 139 -0.06 4.42 -14.76
N LEU A 140 -1.27 4.59 -14.23
CA LEU A 140 -1.96 5.88 -14.27
C LEU A 140 -1.16 6.95 -13.52
N THR A 141 -1.17 8.17 -14.06
CA THR A 141 -0.66 9.37 -13.41
C THR A 141 -1.79 10.37 -13.20
N GLY A 142 -1.70 11.15 -12.16
CA GLY A 142 -2.63 12.24 -11.90
C GLY A 142 -2.27 13.50 -12.68
N VAL A 143 -3.16 14.47 -12.63
CA VAL A 143 -2.95 15.81 -13.19
C VAL A 143 -1.99 16.63 -12.31
N ASN A 144 -1.31 17.60 -12.92
CA ASN A 144 -0.42 18.53 -12.20
C ASN A 144 0.68 17.86 -11.36
N GLY A 145 1.06 16.64 -11.71
CA GLY A 145 2.12 15.92 -11.01
C GLY A 145 1.72 15.29 -9.68
N ASP A 146 0.44 15.07 -9.45
CA ASP A 146 -0.10 14.35 -8.31
C ASP A 146 -0.32 12.86 -8.65
N LEU A 147 -0.71 12.07 -7.65
CA LEU A 147 -1.23 10.71 -7.82
C LEU A 147 -2.57 10.73 -8.58
N PRO A 148 -2.91 9.65 -9.31
CA PRO A 148 -4.23 9.54 -9.89
C PRO A 148 -5.27 9.47 -8.76
N ARG A 149 -6.29 10.32 -8.83
CA ARG A 149 -7.35 10.41 -7.81
C ARG A 149 -8.73 10.23 -8.42
N ASN A 150 -9.63 9.64 -7.64
CA ASN A 150 -11.04 9.63 -7.98
C ASN A 150 -11.69 11.00 -7.71
N GLN A 151 -13.00 11.13 -8.01
CA GLN A 151 -13.76 12.37 -7.81
C GLN A 151 -13.87 12.82 -6.35
N GLN A 152 -13.60 11.93 -5.39
CA GLN A 152 -13.60 12.21 -3.95
C GLN A 152 -12.19 12.60 -3.45
N GLY A 153 -11.19 12.69 -4.32
CA GLY A 153 -9.82 13.01 -3.96
C GLY A 153 -9.02 11.82 -3.42
N ILE A 154 -9.57 10.61 -3.42
CA ILE A 154 -8.89 9.41 -2.93
C ILE A 154 -7.93 8.92 -4.02
N ALA A 155 -6.68 8.69 -3.65
CA ALA A 155 -5.66 8.19 -4.56
C ALA A 155 -5.99 6.77 -5.07
N LEU A 156 -5.82 6.58 -6.38
CA LEU A 156 -5.96 5.29 -7.05
C LEU A 156 -4.58 4.62 -7.11
N ILE A 157 -4.20 3.97 -6.02
CA ILE A 157 -2.90 3.31 -5.81
C ILE A 157 -3.10 1.94 -5.17
N GLY A 158 -2.07 1.11 -5.16
CA GLY A 158 -2.15 -0.25 -4.64
C GLY A 158 -2.31 -0.33 -3.12
N ASP A 159 -1.79 0.67 -2.40
CA ASP A 159 -1.94 0.76 -0.95
C ASP A 159 -2.28 2.18 -0.50
N PRO A 160 -3.46 2.42 0.11
CA PRO A 160 -3.87 3.75 0.55
C PRO A 160 -2.95 4.37 1.60
N ARG A 161 -2.16 3.58 2.33
CA ARG A 161 -1.19 4.08 3.29
C ARG A 161 -0.03 4.84 2.62
N ASN A 162 0.13 4.70 1.31
CA ASN A 162 1.13 5.45 0.54
C ASN A 162 0.65 6.87 0.14
N ASP A 163 -0.51 7.31 0.64
CA ASP A 163 -1.03 8.68 0.47
C ASP A 163 -1.38 9.34 1.82
N VAL A 164 -0.75 8.94 2.92
CA VAL A 164 -1.06 9.46 4.27
C VAL A 164 -0.41 10.81 4.57
N HIS A 165 0.66 11.17 3.87
CA HIS A 165 1.34 12.46 3.97
C HIS A 165 2.23 12.71 2.75
N ALA A 166 2.66 13.95 2.56
CA ALA A 166 3.33 14.41 1.34
C ALA A 166 4.59 13.60 0.96
N PHE A 167 5.37 13.14 1.93
CA PHE A 167 6.58 12.34 1.64
C PHE A 167 6.22 10.97 1.06
N MET A 168 5.21 10.28 1.62
CA MET A 168 4.76 8.99 1.08
C MET A 168 4.09 9.15 -0.28
N THR A 169 3.25 10.18 -0.44
CA THR A 169 2.65 10.53 -1.73
C THR A 169 3.71 10.78 -2.80
N GLY A 170 4.73 11.58 -2.46
CA GLY A 170 5.86 11.88 -3.35
C GLY A 170 6.66 10.64 -3.72
N LEU A 171 6.92 9.74 -2.78
CA LEU A 171 7.65 8.50 -3.00
C LEU A 171 6.85 7.54 -3.90
N GLN A 172 5.57 7.35 -3.63
CA GLN A 172 4.66 6.57 -4.48
C GLN A 172 4.64 7.10 -5.92
N LEU A 173 4.52 8.43 -6.08
CA LEU A 173 4.55 9.07 -7.39
C LEU A 173 5.90 8.88 -8.09
N ALA A 174 7.00 8.96 -7.36
CA ALA A 174 8.33 8.72 -7.92
C ALA A 174 8.45 7.30 -8.49
N PHE A 175 7.95 6.29 -7.79
CA PHE A 175 7.93 4.91 -8.27
C PHE A 175 7.02 4.74 -9.49
N ILE A 176 5.84 5.35 -9.52
CA ILE A 176 4.95 5.34 -10.69
C ILE A 176 5.68 5.94 -11.92
N ARG A 177 6.34 7.08 -11.74
CA ARG A 177 7.08 7.74 -12.82
C ARG A 177 8.27 6.92 -13.30
N ALA A 178 9.03 6.34 -12.38
CA ALA A 178 10.16 5.47 -12.70
C ALA A 178 9.69 4.26 -13.53
N HIS A 179 8.60 3.59 -13.11
CA HIS A 179 8.00 2.51 -13.87
C HIS A 179 7.64 2.96 -15.29
N ASN A 180 6.91 4.05 -15.41
CA ASN A 180 6.45 4.56 -16.71
C ASN A 180 7.58 4.99 -17.64
N GLN A 181 8.75 5.35 -17.10
CA GLN A 181 9.96 5.62 -17.89
C GLN A 181 10.69 4.35 -18.36
N LEU A 182 10.65 3.29 -17.55
CA LEU A 182 11.32 2.03 -17.85
C LEU A 182 10.51 1.14 -18.79
N VAL A 183 9.19 1.32 -18.82
CA VAL A 183 8.31 0.54 -19.69
C VAL A 183 8.16 1.27 -21.02
N PRO A 184 8.55 0.65 -22.16
CA PRO A 184 8.31 1.23 -23.47
C PRO A 184 6.81 1.38 -23.73
N ALA A 185 6.45 2.39 -24.52
CA ALA A 185 5.07 2.53 -25.00
C ALA A 185 4.64 1.24 -25.72
N ALA A 186 3.43 0.79 -25.43
CA ALA A 186 2.85 -0.32 -26.18
C ALA A 186 2.63 0.12 -27.63
N THR A 187 3.37 -0.47 -28.56
CA THR A 187 3.24 -0.24 -30.00
C THR A 187 2.11 -1.08 -30.58
#